data_c70d3e606ec9038773b678ff40fc8c46
#
_entry.id   c70d3e606ec9038773b678ff40fc8c46
#
_cell.length_a   1.000
_cell.length_b   1.000
_cell.length_c   1.000
_cell.angle_alpha   90.00
_cell.angle_beta   90.00
_cell.angle_gamma   90.00
#
_symmetry.space_group_name_H-M   'P 1'
#
loop_
_entity.id
_entity.type
_entity.pdbx_description
1 polymer ?
#
loop_
_entity_poly.entity_id
_entity_poly.type
_entity_poly.pdbx_seq_one_letter_code
_entity_poly.pdbx_strand_id
1 'polypeptide(L)'
;MTAIVHEFTTELPRWSPYITPVKLSEATPEQFDAMKVTPSNKSVSDYVLVLAHDPESLAQRSPLFNAIMYGNDGLSRAERELGAIGASVVNRCVYCAAVHGSRYNQLTKGTDVVERIFQDGVSAKLAQHEQVIFDFSVKLSHTPPSITEDDIETLRNIELSDLEIVDLVLSTAIFGWANRLMHTLGQPVKTAG
;
A
#
# COMPACT_ATOMS: atom_id res chain seq x y z
N MET A 1 -23.35 -0.20 -15.71
CA MET A 1 -22.29 -0.92 -14.96
C MET A 1 -21.04 -0.07 -14.98
N THR A 2 -20.43 0.20 -13.83
CA THR A 2 -19.18 0.99 -13.75
C THR A 2 -18.03 0.12 -14.26
N ALA A 3 -17.19 0.67 -15.17
CA ALA A 3 -16.10 -0.10 -15.76
C ALA A 3 -14.99 -0.39 -14.72
N ILE A 4 -14.53 -1.63 -14.67
CA ILE A 4 -13.40 -2.06 -13.84
C ILE A 4 -12.11 -1.45 -14.40
N VAL A 5 -11.19 -1.03 -13.52
CA VAL A 5 -9.87 -0.52 -13.90
C VAL A 5 -8.85 -1.66 -13.76
N HIS A 6 -8.25 -2.06 -14.87
CA HIS A 6 -7.28 -3.16 -14.93
C HIS A 6 -5.83 -2.69 -15.05
N GLU A 7 -5.63 -1.48 -15.57
CA GLU A 7 -4.30 -0.91 -15.81
C GLU A 7 -3.89 0.01 -14.65
N PHE A 8 -2.59 0.04 -14.36
CA PHE A 8 -2.06 0.97 -13.37
C PHE A 8 -2.27 2.40 -13.84
N THR A 9 -2.67 3.26 -12.91
CA THR A 9 -3.04 4.66 -13.19
C THR A 9 -2.69 5.55 -12.01
N THR A 10 -2.32 6.79 -12.29
CA THR A 10 -2.14 7.85 -11.28
C THR A 10 -3.46 8.49 -10.87
N GLU A 11 -4.54 8.28 -11.65
CA GLU A 11 -5.89 8.65 -11.26
C GLU A 11 -6.41 7.67 -10.21
N LEU A 12 -6.86 8.18 -9.06
CA LEU A 12 -7.36 7.33 -7.98
C LEU A 12 -8.71 6.73 -8.36
N PRO A 13 -8.80 5.39 -8.58
CA PRO A 13 -10.06 4.73 -8.85
C PRO A 13 -10.92 4.69 -7.58
N ARG A 14 -12.23 4.55 -7.72
CA ARG A 14 -13.09 4.17 -6.61
C ARG A 14 -12.94 2.66 -6.35
N TRP A 15 -12.96 2.25 -5.10
CA TRP A 15 -13.06 0.83 -4.76
C TRP A 15 -14.51 0.45 -4.54
N SER A 16 -14.99 -0.60 -5.23
CA SER A 16 -16.35 -1.11 -5.16
C SER A 16 -16.38 -2.42 -4.40
N PRO A 17 -17.00 -2.48 -3.22
CA PRO A 17 -17.02 -3.68 -2.39
C PRO A 17 -17.91 -4.79 -2.98
N TYR A 18 -17.56 -6.07 -2.69
CA TYR A 18 -18.39 -7.25 -2.94
C TYR A 18 -19.27 -7.59 -1.73
N ILE A 19 -18.82 -7.20 -0.53
CA ILE A 19 -19.55 -7.35 0.72
C ILE A 19 -20.17 -6.01 1.06
N THR A 20 -21.44 -6.00 1.47
CA THR A 20 -22.14 -4.77 1.86
C THR A 20 -21.39 -4.11 3.02
N PRO A 21 -20.93 -2.86 2.88
CA PRO A 21 -20.27 -2.14 3.96
C PRO A 21 -21.18 -1.95 5.17
N VAL A 22 -20.60 -1.91 6.36
CA VAL A 22 -21.31 -1.52 7.58
C VAL A 22 -21.87 -0.10 7.40
N LYS A 23 -23.18 0.07 7.66
CA LYS A 23 -23.76 1.41 7.64
C LYS A 23 -23.44 2.13 8.93
N LEU A 24 -22.91 3.32 8.85
CA LEU A 24 -22.57 4.11 10.04
C LEU A 24 -23.77 4.34 10.98
N SER A 25 -24.99 4.46 10.44
CA SER A 25 -26.22 4.62 11.23
C SER A 25 -26.62 3.37 12.03
N GLU A 26 -26.05 2.22 11.69
CA GLU A 26 -26.36 0.90 12.30
C GLU A 26 -25.13 0.30 13.00
N ALA A 27 -23.99 1.01 12.99
CA ALA A 27 -22.73 0.52 13.55
C ALA A 27 -22.78 0.43 15.08
N THR A 28 -22.17 -0.63 15.63
CA THR A 28 -22.01 -0.78 17.08
C THR A 28 -20.92 0.14 17.62
N PRO A 29 -20.89 0.41 18.95
CA PRO A 29 -19.81 1.19 19.57
C PRO A 29 -18.42 0.62 19.26
N GLU A 30 -18.26 -0.71 19.27
CA GLU A 30 -17.00 -1.39 18.98
C GLU A 30 -16.57 -1.17 17.53
N GLN A 31 -17.51 -1.22 16.57
CA GLN A 31 -17.25 -0.91 15.18
C GLN A 31 -16.82 0.55 14.99
N PHE A 32 -17.51 1.49 15.66
CA PHE A 32 -17.13 2.90 15.63
C PHE A 32 -15.72 3.13 16.15
N ASP A 33 -15.34 2.50 17.27
CA ASP A 33 -14.02 2.64 17.86
C ASP A 33 -12.94 2.03 16.96
N ALA A 34 -13.20 0.89 16.34
CA ALA A 34 -12.28 0.24 15.41
C ALA A 34 -12.07 1.03 14.10
N MET A 35 -13.07 1.79 13.65
CA MET A 35 -12.99 2.57 12.41
C MET A 35 -12.16 3.86 12.50
N LYS A 36 -11.62 4.23 13.66
CA LYS A 36 -10.67 5.37 13.85
C LYS A 36 -9.31 5.05 13.24
N VAL A 37 -9.24 4.98 11.92
CA VAL A 37 -8.13 4.36 11.18
C VAL A 37 -6.89 5.20 11.01
N THR A 38 -6.99 6.50 10.86
CA THR A 38 -5.84 7.43 10.87
C THR A 38 -6.25 8.81 11.39
N PRO A 39 -5.34 9.57 12.02
CA PRO A 39 -5.64 10.93 12.47
C PRO A 39 -6.00 11.91 11.34
N SER A 40 -5.56 11.63 10.11
CA SER A 40 -5.80 12.48 8.94
C SER A 40 -7.05 12.13 8.16
N ASN A 41 -7.68 10.97 8.38
CA ASN A 41 -8.89 10.56 7.67
C ASN A 41 -10.11 11.27 8.23
N LYS A 42 -10.73 12.09 7.39
CA LYS A 42 -11.98 12.80 7.70
C LYS A 42 -13.23 12.00 7.36
N SER A 43 -13.09 10.91 6.61
CA SER A 43 -14.18 10.02 6.20
C SER A 43 -13.71 8.57 6.24
N VAL A 44 -14.64 7.65 6.48
CA VAL A 44 -14.38 6.20 6.48
C VAL A 44 -14.58 5.67 5.06
N SER A 45 -13.57 4.98 4.52
CA SER A 45 -13.68 4.38 3.19
C SER A 45 -14.55 3.11 3.19
N ASP A 46 -15.13 2.76 2.04
CA ASP A 46 -15.90 1.52 1.89
C ASP A 46 -15.09 0.28 2.31
N TYR A 47 -13.77 0.28 2.04
CA TYR A 47 -12.88 -0.79 2.47
C TYR A 47 -12.85 -0.95 4.01
N VAL A 48 -12.73 0.14 4.74
CA VAL A 48 -12.74 0.11 6.21
C VAL A 48 -14.11 -0.28 6.74
N LEU A 49 -15.19 0.22 6.12
CA LEU A 49 -16.56 -0.18 6.46
C LEU A 49 -16.81 -1.68 6.23
N VAL A 50 -16.17 -2.29 5.23
CA VAL A 50 -16.22 -3.75 5.04
C VAL A 50 -15.41 -4.46 6.14
N LEU A 51 -14.21 -3.99 6.46
CA LEU A 51 -13.40 -4.59 7.54
C LEU A 51 -14.05 -4.46 8.93
N ALA A 52 -14.91 -3.46 9.13
CA ALA A 52 -15.63 -3.25 10.39
C ALA A 52 -16.65 -4.34 10.71
N HIS A 53 -16.91 -5.31 9.82
CA HIS A 53 -17.63 -6.54 10.18
C HIS A 53 -16.88 -7.38 11.23
N ASP A 54 -15.54 -7.24 11.30
CA ASP A 54 -14.68 -7.79 12.34
C ASP A 54 -13.96 -6.62 13.04
N PRO A 55 -14.61 -5.98 14.01
CA PRO A 55 -14.04 -4.82 14.68
C PRO A 55 -12.79 -5.15 15.51
N GLU A 56 -12.67 -6.37 16.02
CA GLU A 56 -11.50 -6.80 16.80
C GLU A 56 -10.24 -6.82 15.91
N SER A 57 -10.29 -7.49 14.76
CA SER A 57 -9.19 -7.50 13.80
C SER A 57 -8.88 -6.11 13.26
N LEU A 58 -9.89 -5.29 12.96
CA LEU A 58 -9.70 -3.93 12.49
C LEU A 58 -9.01 -3.04 13.54
N ALA A 59 -9.35 -3.21 14.81
CA ALA A 59 -8.75 -2.48 15.93
C ALA A 59 -7.25 -2.79 16.09
N GLN A 60 -6.82 -4.02 15.81
CA GLN A 60 -5.40 -4.41 15.81
C GLN A 60 -4.68 -3.97 14.53
N ARG A 61 -5.34 -4.11 13.38
CA ARG A 61 -4.78 -3.73 12.08
C ARG A 61 -4.37 -2.26 12.03
N SER A 62 -5.21 -1.37 12.52
CA SER A 62 -5.03 0.07 12.30
C SER A 62 -3.82 0.66 13.04
N PRO A 63 -3.57 0.35 14.34
CA PRO A 63 -2.34 0.76 15.01
C PRO A 63 -1.08 0.18 14.36
N LEU A 64 -1.09 -1.10 13.96
CA LEU A 64 0.03 -1.73 13.30
C LEU A 64 0.35 -1.04 11.96
N PHE A 65 -0.67 -0.83 11.13
CA PHE A 65 -0.52 -0.14 9.85
C PHE A 65 0.04 1.28 10.04
N ASN A 66 -0.47 2.00 11.04
CA ASN A 66 -0.01 3.35 11.34
C ASN A 66 1.44 3.36 11.84
N ALA A 67 1.82 2.43 12.70
CA ALA A 67 3.20 2.31 13.18
C ALA A 67 4.18 2.05 12.02
N ILE A 68 3.82 1.13 11.11
CA ILE A 68 4.64 0.78 9.95
C ILE A 68 4.73 1.94 8.95
N MET A 69 3.59 2.54 8.58
CA MET A 69 3.56 3.49 7.47
C MET A 69 3.79 4.95 7.89
N TYR A 70 3.53 5.29 9.16
CA TYR A 70 3.58 6.68 9.65
C TYR A 70 4.55 6.87 10.81
N GLY A 71 5.41 5.89 11.11
CA GLY A 71 6.48 6.05 12.10
C GLY A 71 7.38 7.23 11.76
N ASN A 72 7.87 7.93 12.80
CA ASN A 72 8.68 9.14 12.62
C ASN A 72 10.17 8.82 12.45
N ASP A 73 10.62 7.66 12.93
CA ASP A 73 12.01 7.22 12.89
C ASP A 73 12.22 6.18 11.79
N GLY A 74 13.47 5.90 11.44
CA GLY A 74 13.86 4.90 10.44
C GLY A 74 13.59 5.35 9.01
N LEU A 75 13.11 4.43 8.17
CA LEU A 75 12.92 4.65 6.73
C LEU A 75 11.98 5.83 6.46
N SER A 76 12.33 6.65 5.49
CA SER A 76 11.50 7.81 5.13
C SER A 76 10.10 7.38 4.68
N ARG A 77 9.14 8.28 4.84
CA ARG A 77 7.77 8.00 4.41
C ARG A 77 7.68 7.74 2.91
N ALA A 78 8.45 8.43 2.08
CA ALA A 78 8.45 8.21 0.63
C ALA A 78 8.94 6.80 0.28
N GLU A 79 10.00 6.33 0.91
CA GLU A 79 10.55 4.99 0.69
C GLU A 79 9.60 3.88 1.16
N ARG A 80 8.88 4.08 2.27
CA ARG A 80 7.81 3.16 2.71
C ARG A 80 6.67 3.08 1.68
N GLU A 81 6.31 4.22 1.06
CA GLU A 81 5.34 4.24 -0.04
C GLU A 81 5.88 3.51 -1.28
N LEU A 82 7.18 3.65 -1.58
CA LEU A 82 7.79 2.94 -2.70
C LEU A 82 7.78 1.42 -2.47
N GLY A 83 8.03 0.96 -1.24
CA GLY A 83 7.87 -0.45 -0.83
C GLY A 83 6.43 -0.96 -1.04
N ALA A 84 5.45 -0.16 -0.64
CA ALA A 84 4.03 -0.44 -0.85
C ALA A 84 3.65 -0.52 -2.35
N ILE A 85 4.23 0.36 -3.19
CA ILE A 85 4.05 0.35 -4.65
C ILE A 85 4.63 -0.94 -5.23
N GLY A 86 5.86 -1.33 -4.85
CA GLY A 86 6.49 -2.56 -5.32
C GLY A 86 5.61 -3.79 -5.05
N ALA A 87 5.13 -3.95 -3.82
CA ALA A 87 4.20 -5.01 -3.46
C ALA A 87 2.89 -4.95 -4.29
N SER A 88 2.34 -3.75 -4.48
CA SER A 88 1.07 -3.57 -5.17
C SER A 88 1.18 -3.85 -6.68
N VAL A 89 2.33 -3.57 -7.30
CA VAL A 89 2.59 -3.88 -8.70
C VAL A 89 2.73 -5.40 -8.90
N VAL A 90 3.50 -6.08 -8.06
CA VAL A 90 3.64 -7.55 -8.11
C VAL A 90 2.29 -8.25 -7.92
N ASN A 91 1.53 -7.80 -6.93
CA ASN A 91 0.20 -8.36 -6.62
C ASN A 91 -0.92 -7.84 -7.55
N ARG A 92 -0.61 -6.99 -8.53
CA ARG A 92 -1.59 -6.40 -9.47
C ARG A 92 -2.72 -5.64 -8.78
N CYS A 93 -2.48 -5.08 -7.60
CA CYS A 93 -3.47 -4.27 -6.88
C CYS A 93 -3.50 -2.83 -7.40
N VAL A 94 -4.29 -2.59 -8.46
CA VAL A 94 -4.40 -1.28 -9.13
C VAL A 94 -4.82 -0.18 -8.16
N TYR A 95 -5.78 -0.45 -7.27
CA TYR A 95 -6.22 0.54 -6.28
C TYR A 95 -5.10 0.94 -5.33
N CYS A 96 -4.41 -0.04 -4.73
CA CYS A 96 -3.33 0.24 -3.80
C CYS A 96 -2.17 0.96 -4.51
N ALA A 97 -1.78 0.51 -5.71
CA ALA A 97 -0.75 1.16 -6.50
C ALA A 97 -1.08 2.64 -6.75
N ALA A 98 -2.31 2.96 -7.14
CA ALA A 98 -2.76 4.33 -7.37
C ALA A 98 -2.72 5.18 -6.08
N VAL A 99 -3.20 4.65 -4.94
CA VAL A 99 -3.18 5.35 -3.65
C VAL A 99 -1.74 5.67 -3.22
N HIS A 100 -0.86 4.65 -3.23
CA HIS A 100 0.51 4.80 -2.77
C HIS A 100 1.39 5.57 -3.76
N GLY A 101 1.16 5.42 -5.06
CA GLY A 101 1.78 6.23 -6.10
C GLY A 101 1.43 7.71 -5.97
N SER A 102 0.15 8.04 -5.76
CA SER A 102 -0.27 9.42 -5.51
C SER A 102 0.39 9.99 -4.25
N ARG A 103 0.51 9.19 -3.18
CA ARG A 103 1.16 9.62 -1.95
C ARG A 103 2.66 9.82 -2.13
N TYR A 104 3.34 8.91 -2.82
CA TYR A 104 4.75 9.04 -3.17
C TYR A 104 5.01 10.34 -3.94
N ASN A 105 4.23 10.61 -4.99
CA ASN A 105 4.34 11.83 -5.79
C ASN A 105 4.16 13.11 -4.95
N GLN A 106 3.22 13.11 -4.00
CA GLN A 106 3.02 14.25 -3.08
C GLN A 106 4.23 14.48 -2.16
N LEU A 107 4.86 13.42 -1.69
CA LEU A 107 6.02 13.48 -0.78
C LEU A 107 7.29 13.93 -1.49
N THR A 108 7.54 13.39 -2.69
CA THR A 108 8.73 13.67 -3.49
C THR A 108 8.61 14.91 -4.38
N LYS A 109 7.37 15.41 -4.56
CA LYS A 109 7.03 16.51 -5.48
C LYS A 109 7.41 16.22 -6.94
N GLY A 110 7.42 14.94 -7.33
CA GLY A 110 7.71 14.44 -8.67
C GLY A 110 6.73 13.33 -9.06
N THR A 111 6.62 13.01 -10.35
CA THR A 111 5.72 11.96 -10.86
C THR A 111 6.44 10.88 -11.66
N ASP A 112 7.65 11.15 -12.11
CA ASP A 112 8.42 10.35 -13.07
C ASP A 112 8.70 8.92 -12.58
N VAL A 113 8.96 8.71 -11.29
CA VAL A 113 9.20 7.39 -10.70
C VAL A 113 7.94 6.52 -10.82
N VAL A 114 6.80 7.05 -10.39
CA VAL A 114 5.52 6.32 -10.40
C VAL A 114 5.05 6.07 -11.84
N GLU A 115 5.20 7.06 -12.72
CA GLU A 115 4.84 6.92 -14.14
C GLU A 115 5.65 5.80 -14.81
N ARG A 116 6.97 5.73 -14.58
CA ARG A 116 7.81 4.63 -15.09
C ARG A 116 7.41 3.28 -14.53
N ILE A 117 7.16 3.20 -13.21
CA ILE A 117 6.71 1.95 -12.59
C ILE A 117 5.36 1.50 -13.18
N PHE A 118 4.44 2.41 -13.43
CA PHE A 118 3.12 2.06 -13.97
C PHE A 118 3.18 1.70 -15.46
N GLN A 119 4.13 2.28 -16.20
CA GLN A 119 4.37 1.97 -17.61
C GLN A 119 5.08 0.61 -17.76
N ASP A 120 6.18 0.38 -17.02
CA ASP A 120 7.11 -0.73 -17.25
C ASP A 120 6.94 -1.87 -16.22
N GLY A 121 6.07 -1.68 -15.22
CA GLY A 121 5.82 -2.67 -14.17
C GLY A 121 7.07 -2.97 -13.36
N VAL A 122 7.29 -4.24 -13.06
CA VAL A 122 8.46 -4.72 -12.28
C VAL A 122 9.80 -4.53 -12.99
N SER A 123 9.79 -4.17 -14.29
CA SER A 123 11.00 -3.94 -15.09
C SER A 123 11.39 -2.46 -15.15
N ALA A 124 10.69 -1.59 -14.45
CA ALA A 124 10.94 -0.15 -14.44
C ALA A 124 12.41 0.18 -14.10
N LYS A 125 12.96 1.17 -14.79
CA LYS A 125 14.33 1.67 -14.56
C LYS A 125 14.25 3.01 -13.85
N LEU A 126 14.77 3.04 -12.62
CA LEU A 126 14.75 4.17 -11.72
C LEU A 126 16.16 4.70 -11.44
N ALA A 127 16.30 5.78 -10.69
CA ALA A 127 17.58 6.18 -10.13
C ALA A 127 18.07 5.14 -9.10
N GLN A 128 19.38 5.12 -8.84
CA GLN A 128 20.02 4.03 -8.08
C GLN A 128 19.36 3.75 -6.74
N HIS A 129 19.05 4.78 -5.96
CA HIS A 129 18.48 4.63 -4.62
C HIS A 129 17.07 4.03 -4.69
N GLU A 130 16.20 4.63 -5.50
CA GLU A 130 14.84 4.13 -5.71
C GLU A 130 14.83 2.75 -6.37
N GLN A 131 15.77 2.47 -7.27
CA GLN A 131 15.88 1.18 -7.94
C GLN A 131 16.11 0.06 -6.94
N VAL A 132 17.07 0.23 -6.02
CA VAL A 132 17.41 -0.79 -5.01
C VAL A 132 16.22 -1.07 -4.09
N ILE A 133 15.53 -0.03 -3.62
CA ILE A 133 14.35 -0.16 -2.76
C ILE A 133 13.20 -0.86 -3.52
N PHE A 134 12.95 -0.45 -4.75
CA PHE A 134 11.89 -1.03 -5.58
C PHE A 134 12.15 -2.50 -5.91
N ASP A 135 13.37 -2.82 -6.38
CA ASP A 135 13.76 -4.20 -6.73
C ASP A 135 13.69 -5.13 -5.51
N PHE A 136 14.13 -4.66 -4.34
CA PHE A 136 13.98 -5.40 -3.09
C PHE A 136 12.50 -5.67 -2.77
N SER A 137 11.66 -4.67 -2.89
CA SER A 137 10.22 -4.78 -2.62
C SER A 137 9.52 -5.74 -3.60
N VAL A 138 9.93 -5.75 -4.86
CA VAL A 138 9.47 -6.70 -5.88
C VAL A 138 9.86 -8.14 -5.49
N LYS A 139 11.15 -8.38 -5.16
CA LYS A 139 11.63 -9.70 -4.75
C LYS A 139 10.96 -10.22 -3.48
N LEU A 140 10.75 -9.34 -2.49
CA LEU A 140 10.05 -9.67 -1.26
C LEU A 140 8.59 -10.08 -1.50
N SER A 141 7.95 -9.50 -2.51
CA SER A 141 6.54 -9.73 -2.83
C SER A 141 6.28 -10.99 -3.64
N HIS A 142 7.29 -11.68 -4.11
CA HIS A 142 7.14 -12.99 -4.77
C HIS A 142 6.64 -14.05 -3.77
N THR A 143 6.11 -15.15 -4.29
CA THR A 143 5.66 -16.29 -3.48
C THR A 143 6.31 -17.57 -4.00
N PRO A 144 7.31 -18.14 -3.29
CA PRO A 144 7.96 -17.59 -2.08
C PRO A 144 8.79 -16.34 -2.38
N PRO A 145 9.14 -15.54 -1.36
CA PRO A 145 10.08 -14.42 -1.53
C PRO A 145 11.43 -14.89 -2.08
N SER A 146 12.03 -14.09 -2.95
CA SER A 146 13.33 -14.40 -3.58
C SER A 146 14.47 -13.53 -3.05
N ILE A 147 14.38 -13.10 -1.78
CA ILE A 147 15.39 -12.31 -1.10
C ILE A 147 16.57 -13.20 -0.68
N THR A 148 17.78 -12.66 -0.84
CA THR A 148 19.05 -13.28 -0.40
C THR A 148 19.78 -12.34 0.56
N GLU A 149 20.87 -12.84 1.16
CA GLU A 149 21.77 -12.02 1.99
C GLU A 149 22.39 -10.87 1.17
N ASP A 150 22.74 -11.10 -0.10
CA ASP A 150 23.28 -10.07 -0.99
C ASP A 150 22.29 -8.91 -1.23
N ASP A 151 20.99 -9.18 -1.19
CA ASP A 151 19.97 -8.12 -1.30
C ASP A 151 19.98 -7.22 -0.07
N ILE A 152 20.20 -7.80 1.12
CA ILE A 152 20.34 -7.02 2.36
C ILE A 152 21.62 -6.17 2.32
N GLU A 153 22.76 -6.75 1.86
CA GLU A 153 23.99 -5.99 1.70
C GLU A 153 23.85 -4.86 0.65
N THR A 154 23.07 -5.09 -0.39
CA THR A 154 22.77 -4.04 -1.39
C THR A 154 22.00 -2.86 -0.77
N LEU A 155 21.08 -3.10 0.17
CA LEU A 155 20.41 -2.05 0.92
C LEU A 155 21.38 -1.30 1.85
N ARG A 156 22.33 -1.99 2.50
CA ARG A 156 23.38 -1.35 3.31
C ARG A 156 24.31 -0.49 2.45
N ASN A 157 24.61 -0.91 1.22
CA ASN A 157 25.46 -0.16 0.30
C ASN A 157 24.85 1.17 -0.17
N ILE A 158 23.52 1.33 -0.05
CA ILE A 158 22.83 2.63 -0.21
C ILE A 158 22.57 3.32 1.12
N GLU A 159 23.35 2.96 2.15
CA GLU A 159 23.41 3.57 3.48
C GLU A 159 22.14 3.39 4.33
N LEU A 160 21.29 2.39 4.07
CA LEU A 160 20.18 2.07 4.97
C LEU A 160 20.70 1.36 6.23
N SER A 161 20.27 1.86 7.38
CA SER A 161 20.47 1.22 8.68
C SER A 161 19.62 -0.04 8.83
N ASP A 162 19.93 -0.91 9.80
CA ASP A 162 19.15 -2.10 10.08
C ASP A 162 17.67 -1.78 10.43
N LEU A 163 17.41 -0.63 11.08
CA LEU A 163 16.06 -0.17 11.35
C LEU A 163 15.30 0.16 10.05
N GLU A 164 15.94 0.89 9.13
CA GLU A 164 15.35 1.25 7.85
C GLU A 164 15.10 0.03 6.95
N ILE A 165 16.00 -0.95 6.98
CA ILE A 165 15.81 -2.23 6.28
C ILE A 165 14.59 -2.97 6.83
N VAL A 166 14.44 -3.06 8.16
CA VAL A 166 13.26 -3.68 8.79
C VAL A 166 11.99 -2.91 8.43
N ASP A 167 12.03 -1.58 8.44
CA ASP A 167 10.89 -0.75 8.02
C ASP A 167 10.49 -0.99 6.57
N LEU A 168 11.46 -1.17 5.65
CA LEU A 168 11.19 -1.51 4.26
C LEU A 168 10.53 -2.89 4.14
N VAL A 169 11.04 -3.87 4.88
CA VAL A 169 10.44 -5.22 4.93
C VAL A 169 9.00 -5.13 5.44
N LEU A 170 8.75 -4.44 6.54
CA LEU A 170 7.42 -4.31 7.13
C LEU A 170 6.45 -3.54 6.21
N SER A 171 6.89 -2.41 5.64
CA SER A 171 6.06 -1.61 4.74
C SER A 171 5.73 -2.32 3.43
N THR A 172 6.61 -3.18 2.94
CA THR A 172 6.34 -4.02 1.77
C THR A 172 5.42 -5.20 2.12
N ALA A 173 5.72 -5.94 3.18
CA ALA A 173 5.01 -7.16 3.57
C ALA A 173 3.56 -6.90 3.98
N ILE A 174 3.28 -5.78 4.66
CA ILE A 174 1.90 -5.43 5.04
C ILE A 174 1.01 -5.25 3.80
N PHE A 175 1.59 -4.84 2.65
CA PHE A 175 0.85 -4.75 1.39
C PHE A 175 0.68 -6.12 0.71
N GLY A 176 1.52 -7.09 0.98
CA GLY A 176 1.25 -8.49 0.65
C GLY A 176 -0.08 -8.98 1.25
N TRP A 177 -0.38 -8.58 2.48
CA TRP A 177 -1.64 -8.83 3.16
C TRP A 177 -2.77 -7.91 2.66
N ALA A 178 -2.57 -6.60 2.66
CA ALA A 178 -3.61 -5.63 2.29
C ALA A 178 -4.10 -5.79 0.84
N ASN A 179 -3.21 -6.06 -0.11
CA ASN A 179 -3.58 -6.29 -1.51
C ASN A 179 -4.51 -7.51 -1.66
N ARG A 180 -4.27 -8.60 -0.91
CA ARG A 180 -5.16 -9.78 -0.92
C ARG A 180 -6.55 -9.45 -0.42
N LEU A 181 -6.67 -8.66 0.67
CA LEU A 181 -7.98 -8.19 1.14
C LEU A 181 -8.68 -7.34 0.09
N MET A 182 -7.95 -6.39 -0.53
CA MET A 182 -8.51 -5.50 -1.56
C MET A 182 -9.04 -6.27 -2.77
N HIS A 183 -8.33 -7.32 -3.23
CA HIS A 183 -8.77 -8.15 -4.34
C HIS A 183 -9.93 -9.08 -4.01
N THR A 184 -9.98 -9.58 -2.77
CA THR A 184 -10.97 -10.56 -2.35
C THR A 184 -12.30 -9.90 -1.97
N LEU A 185 -12.24 -8.69 -1.40
CA LEU A 185 -13.39 -8.00 -0.85
C LEU A 185 -14.00 -6.94 -1.78
N GLY A 186 -13.36 -6.66 -2.92
CA GLY A 186 -13.85 -5.66 -3.86
C GLY A 186 -12.96 -5.50 -5.09
N GLN A 187 -13.26 -4.48 -5.89
CA GLN A 187 -12.55 -4.20 -7.14
C GLN A 187 -12.41 -2.70 -7.41
N PRO A 188 -11.34 -2.27 -8.12
CA PRO A 188 -11.19 -0.89 -8.56
C PRO A 188 -12.14 -0.62 -9.72
N VAL A 189 -12.87 0.50 -9.66
CA VAL A 189 -13.79 0.93 -10.71
C VAL A 189 -13.54 2.39 -11.07
N LYS A 190 -13.85 2.76 -12.31
CA LYS A 190 -13.74 4.16 -12.73
C LYS A 190 -14.59 5.04 -11.83
N THR A 191 -14.06 6.20 -11.44
CA THR A 191 -14.83 7.25 -10.80
C THR A 191 -15.89 7.72 -11.79
N ALA A 192 -17.14 7.83 -11.34
CA ALA A 192 -18.16 8.48 -12.16
C ALA A 192 -17.76 9.95 -12.32
N GLY A 193 -17.60 10.40 -13.55
CA GLY A 193 -17.37 11.80 -13.89
C GLY A 193 -18.58 12.67 -13.50
#